data_1ed54d46e437522a98d410654a9d73cd
#
_entry.id   1ed54d46e437522a98d410654a9d73cd
#
_cell.length_a   1.000
_cell.length_b   1.000
_cell.length_c   1.000
_cell.angle_alpha   90.00
_cell.angle_beta   90.00
_cell.angle_gamma   90.00
#
_symmetry.space_group_name_H-M   'P 1'
#
loop_
_entity.id
_entity.type
_entity.pdbx_description
1 polymer ?
#
loop_
_entity_poly.entity_id
_entity_poly.type
_entity_poly.pdbx_seq_one_letter_code
_entity_poly.pdbx_strand_id
1 'polypeptide(L)' 'MNGRLDKVAMTSKLMQLKRELHYKCEIGEKGEWECRGADEYLNKTLDVLDEFWQ' A
#
# COMPACT_ATOMS: atom_id res chain seq x y z
N MET A 1 -2.78 -12.69 20.80
CA MET A 1 -3.23 -11.69 19.87
C MET A 1 -4.46 -12.16 19.12
N ASN A 2 -5.39 -11.31 18.91
CA ASN A 2 -6.67 -11.71 18.34
C ASN A 2 -6.72 -11.65 16.83
N GLY A 3 -5.62 -11.41 16.19
CA GLY A 3 -5.54 -11.42 14.74
C GLY A 3 -6.18 -10.24 14.04
N ARG A 4 -6.68 -9.30 14.80
CA ARG A 4 -7.32 -8.14 14.21
C ARG A 4 -6.34 -6.98 14.09
N LEU A 5 -6.30 -6.37 12.92
CA LEU A 5 -5.46 -5.21 12.72
C LEU A 5 -6.31 -3.95 12.90
N ASP A 6 -5.77 -2.98 13.62
CA ASP A 6 -6.46 -1.70 13.72
C ASP A 6 -6.06 -0.81 12.54
N LYS A 7 -6.68 0.36 12.47
CA LYS A 7 -6.44 1.26 11.35
C LYS A 7 -4.97 1.65 11.22
N VAL A 8 -4.32 1.89 12.34
CA VAL A 8 -2.91 2.31 12.32
C VAL A 8 -2.04 1.19 11.78
N ALA A 9 -2.27 -0.04 12.24
CA ALA A 9 -1.49 -1.16 11.77
C ALA A 9 -1.71 -1.43 10.29
N MET A 10 -2.94 -1.33 9.83
CA MET A 10 -3.25 -1.53 8.42
C MET A 10 -2.59 -0.46 7.55
N THR A 11 -2.65 0.79 8.00
CA THR A 11 -2.02 1.88 7.29
C THR A 11 -0.52 1.68 7.19
N SER A 12 0.11 1.26 8.29
CA SER A 12 1.54 0.97 8.30
C SER A 12 1.91 -0.10 7.30
N LYS A 13 1.13 -1.16 7.25
CA LYS A 13 1.39 -2.24 6.30
C LYS A 13 1.27 -1.79 4.87
N LEU A 14 0.26 -1.00 4.58
CA LEU A 14 0.07 -0.49 3.22
C LEU A 14 1.18 0.46 2.82
N MET A 15 1.63 1.29 3.75
CA MET A 15 2.76 2.18 3.48
C MET A 15 4.03 1.39 3.22
N GLN A 16 4.22 0.31 3.95
CA GLN A 16 5.37 -0.55 3.74
C GLN A 16 5.32 -1.20 2.36
N LEU A 17 4.16 -1.69 1.96
CA LEU A 17 3.99 -2.27 0.64
C LEU A 17 4.26 -1.25 -0.44
N LYS A 18 3.82 -0.03 -0.23
CA LYS A 18 4.07 1.04 -1.19
C LYS A 18 5.55 1.32 -1.34
N ARG A 19 6.27 1.33 -0.25
CA ARG A 19 7.73 1.52 -0.28
C ARG A 19 8.42 0.40 -1.04
N GLU A 20 8.03 -0.83 -0.78
CA GLU A 20 8.60 -1.97 -1.48
C GLU A 20 8.31 -1.89 -2.98
N LEU A 21 7.10 -1.50 -3.32
CA LEU A 21 6.74 -1.34 -4.71
C LEU A 21 7.61 -0.29 -5.40
N HIS A 22 7.76 0.85 -4.76
CA HIS A 22 8.58 1.93 -5.32
C HIS A 22 10.03 1.49 -5.49
N TYR A 23 10.55 0.75 -4.53
CA TYR A 23 11.91 0.24 -4.63
C TYR A 23 12.05 -0.69 -5.84
N LYS A 24 11.14 -1.62 -5.99
CA LYS A 24 11.19 -2.57 -7.11
C LYS A 24 11.02 -1.87 -8.45
N CYS A 25 10.23 -0.83 -8.48
CA CYS A 25 10.07 -0.04 -9.70
C CYS A 25 11.36 0.69 -10.03
N GLU A 26 12.04 1.20 -9.01
CA GLU A 26 13.27 1.95 -9.20
C GLU A 26 14.39 1.09 -9.76
N ILE A 27 14.50 -0.15 -9.28
CA ILE A 27 15.52 -1.05 -9.78
C ILE A 27 15.13 -1.76 -11.06
N GLY A 28 13.95 -1.45 -11.58
CA GLY A 28 13.51 -1.99 -12.87
C GLY A 28 12.99 -3.42 -12.82
N GLU A 29 12.66 -3.91 -11.63
CA GLU A 29 12.15 -5.26 -11.48
C GLU A 29 10.74 -5.41 -12.01
N LYS A 30 9.97 -4.35 -11.98
CA LYS A 30 8.60 -4.35 -12.47
C LYS A 30 8.44 -3.40 -13.64
N GLY A 31 7.49 -3.72 -14.51
CA GLY A 31 7.20 -2.87 -15.65
C GLY A 31 6.55 -1.56 -15.24
N GLU A 32 6.67 -0.58 -16.10
CA GLU A 32 6.13 0.75 -15.82
C GLU A 32 4.62 0.72 -15.58
N TRP A 33 3.90 -0.05 -16.38
CA TRP A 33 2.46 -0.14 -16.24
C TRP A 33 2.05 -0.81 -14.95
N GLU A 34 2.79 -1.83 -14.55
CA GLU A 34 2.55 -2.50 -13.30
C GLU A 34 2.75 -1.55 -12.12
N CYS A 35 3.81 -0.77 -12.20
CA CYS A 35 4.12 0.18 -11.14
C CYS A 35 3.02 1.23 -10.99
N ARG A 36 2.55 1.74 -12.10
CA ARG A 36 1.50 2.74 -12.07
C ARG A 36 0.20 2.19 -11.51
N GLY A 37 -0.20 1.02 -12.00
CA GLY A 37 -1.44 0.41 -11.57
C GLY A 37 -1.41 0.06 -10.10
N ALA A 38 -0.31 -0.52 -9.64
CA ALA A 38 -0.19 -0.91 -8.25
C ALA A 38 -0.14 0.30 -7.33
N ASP A 39 0.58 1.34 -7.72
CA ASP A 39 0.66 2.54 -6.91
C ASP A 39 -0.70 3.21 -6.78
N GLU A 40 -1.43 3.29 -7.87
CA GLU A 40 -2.76 3.87 -7.87
C GLU A 40 -3.71 3.07 -6.98
N TYR A 41 -3.60 1.76 -7.05
CA TYR A 41 -4.42 0.88 -6.24
C TYR A 41 -4.13 1.05 -4.76
N LEU A 42 -2.86 1.13 -4.42
CA LEU A 42 -2.46 1.34 -3.04
C LEU A 42 -2.94 2.69 -2.52
N ASN A 43 -2.85 3.71 -3.34
CA ASN A 43 -3.34 5.03 -2.97
C ASN A 43 -4.84 5.02 -2.72
N LYS A 44 -5.59 4.32 -3.54
CA LYS A 44 -7.03 4.20 -3.35
C LYS A 44 -7.36 3.45 -2.07
N THR A 45 -6.58 2.41 -1.79
CA THR A 45 -6.79 1.63 -0.57
C THR A 45 -6.51 2.47 0.66
N LEU A 46 -5.45 3.27 0.62
CA LEU A 46 -5.13 4.17 1.72
C LEU A 46 -6.24 5.21 1.91
N ASP A 47 -6.81 5.67 0.83
CA ASP A 47 -7.89 6.64 0.85
C ASP A 47 -9.12 6.06 1.55
N VAL A 48 -9.48 4.85 1.18
CA VAL A 48 -10.61 4.16 1.80
C VAL A 48 -10.34 3.95 3.28
N LEU A 49 -9.12 3.57 3.61
CA LEU A 49 -8.74 3.34 5.00
C LEU A 49 -8.82 4.63 5.81
N ASP A 50 -8.50 5.74 5.18
CA ASP A 50 -8.56 7.04 5.84
C ASP A 50 -9.99 7.41 6.23
N GLU A 51 -10.96 6.95 5.47
CA GLU A 51 -12.37 7.18 5.76
C GLU A 51 -12.95 6.17 6.75
N PHE A 52 -12.17 5.18 7.09
CA PHE A 52 -12.64 4.11 7.95
C PHE A 52 -12.70 4.58 9.41
N TRP A 53 -13.82 4.31 10.04
CA TRP A 53 -14.03 4.67 11.43
C TRP A 53 -13.63 3.54 12.36
N GLN A 54 -12.89 3.92 13.39
CA GLN A 54 -12.48 2.95 14.40
C GLN A 54 -12.80 3.41 15.78
#